data_017f0aa5f6b71508f3297c0bdd370b6c
#
_entry.id   017f0aa5f6b71508f3297c0bdd370b6c
#
_cell.length_a   1.000
_cell.length_b   1.000
_cell.length_c   1.000
_cell.angle_alpha   90.00
_cell.angle_beta   90.00
_cell.angle_gamma   90.00
#
_symmetry.space_group_name_H-M   'P 1'
#
loop_
_entity.id
_entity.type
_entity.pdbx_description
1 polymer ?
#
loop_
_entity_poly.entity_id
_entity_poly.type
_entity_poly.pdbx_seq_one_letter_code
_entity_poly.pdbx_strand_id
1 'polypeptide(L)'
;DWSSDVCSSALTGNTQARRAALAHLVFNVFGVIWVLCLFTPFTSGVSWFVENVMGTKDPAVAVSFKLSAFHTCFNICNVLILIWFVRLIERTVCAIIPQKEADEEYRLRFISGGMLSTAELSILQARKEIHLFAERTHRMFNMVQDLLHTDKDDDYNKLFSRIEKYENISDNMELEIANYLNQVSDGRLSSESKLQIRAMLREVTEIESIGDSCYNLARTINRKRQTN
;
A
#
# COMPACT_ATOMS: atom_id res chain seq x y z
N ASP A 1 5.06 -8.37 -23.59
CA ASP A 1 3.59 -8.36 -23.39
C ASP A 1 3.23 -7.68 -22.08
N TRP A 2 3.45 -6.38 -22.09
CA TRP A 2 3.28 -5.53 -20.90
C TRP A 2 1.84 -5.49 -20.36
N SER A 3 0.85 -5.70 -21.23
CA SER A 3 -0.57 -5.70 -20.85
C SER A 3 -1.02 -6.98 -20.13
N SER A 4 -0.41 -8.12 -20.43
CA SER A 4 -0.73 -9.39 -19.78
C SER A 4 -0.16 -9.48 -18.36
N ASP A 5 1.04 -8.92 -18.13
CA ASP A 5 1.69 -8.93 -16.83
C ASP A 5 0.99 -7.97 -15.85
N VAL A 6 0.50 -6.83 -16.32
CA VAL A 6 -0.31 -5.91 -15.50
C VAL A 6 -1.65 -6.54 -15.14
N CYS A 7 -2.27 -7.28 -16.07
CA CYS A 7 -3.55 -7.93 -15.82
C CYS A 7 -3.42 -9.14 -14.88
N SER A 8 -2.35 -9.92 -14.99
CA SER A 8 -2.10 -11.06 -14.09
C SER A 8 -1.70 -10.63 -12.69
N SER A 9 -0.88 -9.59 -12.56
CA SER A 9 -0.52 -9.00 -11.26
C SER A 9 -1.72 -8.30 -10.57
N ALA A 10 -2.68 -7.78 -11.35
CA ALA A 10 -3.92 -7.22 -10.82
C ALA A 10 -4.86 -8.27 -10.21
N LEU A 11 -4.82 -9.52 -10.69
CA LEU A 11 -5.65 -10.61 -10.18
C LEU A 11 -5.05 -11.30 -8.93
N THR A 12 -3.72 -11.33 -8.82
CA THR A 12 -2.99 -12.00 -7.73
C THR A 12 -2.34 -11.03 -6.75
N GLY A 13 -2.35 -9.73 -7.06
CA GLY A 13 -1.68 -8.69 -6.27
C GLY A 13 -2.49 -8.24 -5.06
N ASN A 14 -1.75 -7.65 -4.13
CA ASN A 14 -2.25 -6.92 -2.96
C ASN A 14 -3.35 -5.91 -3.35
N THR A 15 -4.29 -5.61 -2.46
CA THR A 15 -5.41 -4.66 -2.64
C THR A 15 -4.94 -3.32 -3.21
N GLN A 16 -3.76 -2.83 -2.83
CA GLN A 16 -3.17 -1.60 -3.38
C GLN A 16 -2.79 -1.74 -4.85
N ALA A 17 -2.22 -2.87 -5.27
CA ALA A 17 -1.88 -3.14 -6.67
C ALA A 17 -3.14 -3.22 -7.54
N ARG A 18 -4.21 -3.85 -7.03
CA ARG A 18 -5.51 -3.93 -7.70
C ARG A 18 -6.16 -2.55 -7.85
N ARG A 19 -6.08 -1.70 -6.82
CA ARG A 19 -6.55 -0.31 -6.87
C ARG A 19 -5.77 0.51 -7.89
N ALA A 20 -4.43 0.39 -7.90
CA ALA A 20 -3.58 1.08 -8.87
C ALA A 20 -3.89 0.64 -10.32
N ALA A 21 -4.08 -0.65 -10.56
CA ALA A 21 -4.45 -1.18 -11.87
C ALA A 21 -5.83 -0.66 -12.32
N LEU A 22 -6.83 -0.63 -11.43
CA LEU A 22 -8.15 -0.10 -11.73
C LEU A 22 -8.10 1.41 -12.00
N ALA A 23 -7.35 2.18 -11.21
CA ALA A 23 -7.15 3.61 -11.43
C ALA A 23 -6.53 3.87 -12.80
N HIS A 24 -5.50 3.09 -13.19
CA HIS A 24 -4.87 3.16 -14.50
C HIS A 24 -5.83 2.82 -15.64
N LEU A 25 -6.67 1.78 -15.47
CA LEU A 25 -7.71 1.44 -16.42
C LEU A 25 -8.71 2.58 -16.61
N VAL A 26 -9.22 3.15 -15.51
CA VAL A 26 -10.15 4.29 -15.55
C VAL A 26 -9.53 5.49 -16.26
N PHE A 27 -8.27 5.78 -15.96
CA PHE A 27 -7.49 6.84 -16.62
C PHE A 27 -7.44 6.66 -18.15
N ASN A 28 -7.11 5.46 -18.61
CA ASN A 28 -7.01 5.17 -20.06
C ASN A 28 -8.36 5.15 -20.74
N VAL A 29 -9.39 4.53 -20.14
CA VAL A 29 -10.74 4.50 -20.69
C VAL A 29 -11.32 5.91 -20.82
N PHE A 30 -11.17 6.74 -19.80
CA PHE A 30 -11.58 8.14 -19.87
C PHE A 30 -10.85 8.88 -21.01
N GLY A 31 -9.52 8.70 -21.11
CA GLY A 31 -8.71 9.29 -22.17
C GLY A 31 -9.22 8.94 -23.57
N VAL A 32 -9.52 7.67 -23.79
CA VAL A 32 -10.06 7.21 -25.09
C VAL A 32 -11.45 7.81 -25.37
N ILE A 33 -12.33 7.86 -24.38
CA ILE A 33 -13.70 8.38 -24.56
C ILE A 33 -13.67 9.84 -24.98
N TRP A 34 -12.95 10.71 -24.22
CA TRP A 34 -12.94 12.14 -24.54
C TRP A 34 -12.26 12.44 -25.89
N VAL A 35 -11.17 11.72 -26.22
CA VAL A 35 -10.49 11.92 -27.49
C VAL A 35 -11.34 11.46 -28.68
N LEU A 36 -12.13 10.40 -28.53
CA LEU A 36 -13.07 9.96 -29.57
C LEU A 36 -14.18 11.00 -29.79
N CYS A 37 -14.70 11.61 -28.70
CA CYS A 37 -15.71 12.67 -28.81
C CYS A 37 -15.16 13.93 -29.51
N LEU A 38 -13.89 14.26 -29.31
CA LEU A 38 -13.23 15.45 -29.85
C LEU A 38 -12.22 15.11 -30.95
N PHE A 39 -12.33 13.96 -31.60
CA PHE A 39 -11.32 13.45 -32.53
C PHE A 39 -11.03 14.43 -33.65
N THR A 40 -12.08 14.91 -34.34
CA THR A 40 -11.90 15.82 -35.49
C THR A 40 -11.25 17.16 -35.09
N PRO A 41 -11.75 17.92 -34.10
CA PRO A 41 -11.12 19.18 -33.72
C PRO A 41 -9.70 18.97 -33.14
N PHE A 42 -9.48 17.89 -32.40
CA PHE A 42 -8.18 17.59 -31.80
C PHE A 42 -7.12 17.28 -32.87
N THR A 43 -7.44 16.40 -33.83
CA THR A 43 -6.52 16.09 -34.95
C THR A 43 -6.27 17.28 -35.85
N SER A 44 -7.28 18.12 -36.09
CA SER A 44 -7.11 19.35 -36.85
C SER A 44 -6.16 20.34 -36.16
N GLY A 45 -6.30 20.49 -34.84
CA GLY A 45 -5.41 21.34 -34.05
C GLY A 45 -3.97 20.84 -34.05
N VAL A 46 -3.75 19.53 -33.90
CA VAL A 46 -2.41 18.91 -33.96
C VAL A 46 -1.81 19.10 -35.36
N SER A 47 -2.58 18.91 -36.43
CA SER A 47 -2.12 19.10 -37.78
C SER A 47 -1.71 20.55 -38.04
N TRP A 48 -2.54 21.49 -37.63
CA TRP A 48 -2.22 22.91 -37.73
C TRP A 48 -0.92 23.26 -36.96
N PHE A 49 -0.76 22.74 -35.77
CA PHE A 49 0.44 22.97 -34.96
C PHE A 49 1.71 22.44 -35.65
N VAL A 50 1.68 21.23 -36.19
CA VAL A 50 2.83 20.62 -36.89
C VAL A 50 3.17 21.36 -38.17
N GLU A 51 2.18 21.80 -38.94
CA GLU A 51 2.38 22.49 -40.20
C GLU A 51 2.85 23.94 -40.03
N ASN A 52 2.28 24.67 -39.07
CA ASN A 52 2.52 26.11 -38.93
C ASN A 52 3.62 26.44 -37.92
N VAL A 53 3.75 25.64 -36.83
CA VAL A 53 4.73 25.91 -35.77
C VAL A 53 6.02 25.14 -36.01
N MET A 54 5.94 23.86 -36.41
CA MET A 54 7.11 23.04 -36.68
C MET A 54 7.62 23.19 -38.12
N GLY A 55 6.83 23.77 -39.03
CA GLY A 55 7.25 24.10 -40.40
C GLY A 55 7.51 22.90 -41.30
N THR A 56 6.99 21.73 -40.99
CA THR A 56 7.25 20.47 -41.72
C THR A 56 6.41 20.43 -43.00
N LYS A 57 7.06 20.63 -44.15
CA LYS A 57 6.41 20.65 -45.48
C LYS A 57 6.46 19.31 -46.20
N ASP A 58 7.36 18.41 -45.81
CA ASP A 58 7.48 17.07 -46.43
C ASP A 58 6.35 16.15 -45.93
N PRO A 59 5.49 15.60 -46.82
CA PRO A 59 4.34 14.79 -46.42
C PRO A 59 4.70 13.53 -45.63
N ALA A 60 5.79 12.86 -45.96
CA ALA A 60 6.22 11.63 -45.31
C ALA A 60 6.73 11.91 -43.88
N VAL A 61 7.47 12.98 -43.69
CA VAL A 61 7.99 13.44 -42.41
C VAL A 61 6.84 14.03 -41.56
N ALA A 62 5.93 14.77 -42.18
CA ALA A 62 4.78 15.38 -41.51
C ALA A 62 3.86 14.35 -40.82
N VAL A 63 3.65 13.17 -41.43
CA VAL A 63 2.82 12.11 -40.85
C VAL A 63 3.42 11.61 -39.54
N SER A 64 4.73 11.32 -39.50
CA SER A 64 5.41 10.85 -38.28
C SER A 64 5.40 11.90 -37.19
N PHE A 65 5.59 13.19 -37.52
CA PHE A 65 5.51 14.29 -36.56
C PHE A 65 4.09 14.49 -36.07
N LYS A 66 3.05 14.39 -36.90
CA LYS A 66 1.65 14.49 -36.51
C LYS A 66 1.26 13.38 -35.56
N LEU A 67 1.71 12.13 -35.80
CA LEU A 67 1.44 11.00 -34.90
C LEU A 67 2.12 11.19 -33.55
N SER A 68 3.39 11.58 -33.55
CA SER A 68 4.13 11.86 -32.31
C SER A 68 3.53 13.03 -31.50
N ALA A 69 3.20 14.12 -32.21
CA ALA A 69 2.56 15.30 -31.59
C ALA A 69 1.18 14.96 -31.06
N PHE A 70 0.38 14.18 -31.79
CA PHE A 70 -0.92 13.68 -31.33
C PHE A 70 -0.78 12.92 -30.01
N HIS A 71 0.15 11.95 -29.97
CA HIS A 71 0.39 11.15 -28.78
C HIS A 71 0.82 12.01 -27.58
N THR A 72 1.74 12.95 -27.80
CA THR A 72 2.22 13.85 -26.74
C THR A 72 1.13 14.79 -26.24
N CYS A 73 0.44 15.47 -27.16
CA CYS A 73 -0.65 16.37 -26.80
C CYS A 73 -1.81 15.64 -26.12
N PHE A 74 -2.16 14.45 -26.58
CA PHE A 74 -3.18 13.60 -25.95
C PHE A 74 -2.82 13.29 -24.50
N ASN A 75 -1.60 12.81 -24.23
CA ASN A 75 -1.19 12.49 -22.87
C ASN A 75 -1.14 13.72 -21.96
N ILE A 76 -0.61 14.84 -22.46
CA ILE A 76 -0.58 16.11 -21.69
C ILE A 76 -2.01 16.56 -21.35
N CYS A 77 -2.91 16.62 -22.33
CA CYS A 77 -4.31 17.01 -22.10
C CYS A 77 -4.99 16.03 -21.15
N ASN A 78 -4.79 14.73 -21.30
CA ASN A 78 -5.37 13.72 -20.42
C ASN A 78 -4.94 13.91 -18.97
N VAL A 79 -3.64 14.12 -18.73
CA VAL A 79 -3.11 14.41 -17.39
C VAL A 79 -3.69 15.71 -16.83
N LEU A 80 -3.71 16.80 -17.61
CA LEU A 80 -4.22 18.09 -17.16
C LEU A 80 -5.71 18.04 -16.80
N ILE A 81 -6.51 17.28 -17.54
CA ILE A 81 -7.94 17.09 -17.24
C ILE A 81 -8.10 16.26 -15.97
N LEU A 82 -7.41 15.11 -15.91
CA LEU A 82 -7.63 14.15 -14.84
C LEU A 82 -7.02 14.53 -13.50
N ILE A 83 -6.05 15.44 -13.46
CA ILE A 83 -5.46 15.91 -12.19
C ILE A 83 -6.52 16.55 -11.26
N TRP A 84 -7.53 17.18 -11.82
CA TRP A 84 -8.65 17.74 -11.07
C TRP A 84 -9.62 16.68 -10.54
N PHE A 85 -9.64 15.50 -11.17
CA PHE A 85 -10.53 14.39 -10.84
C PHE A 85 -9.85 13.28 -10.03
N VAL A 86 -8.59 13.44 -9.65
CA VAL A 86 -7.83 12.41 -8.88
C VAL A 86 -8.60 11.96 -7.64
N ARG A 87 -9.15 12.89 -6.87
CA ARG A 87 -9.94 12.55 -5.66
C ARG A 87 -11.21 11.77 -5.97
N LEU A 88 -11.83 12.05 -7.11
CA LEU A 88 -13.03 11.32 -7.56
C LEU A 88 -12.66 9.91 -8.00
N ILE A 89 -11.59 9.76 -8.76
CA ILE A 89 -11.06 8.46 -9.18
C ILE A 89 -10.69 7.62 -7.96
N GLU A 90 -9.96 8.21 -6.99
CA GLU A 90 -9.60 7.54 -5.73
C GLU A 90 -10.84 7.05 -4.98
N ARG A 91 -11.84 7.91 -4.77
CA ARG A 91 -13.09 7.52 -4.10
C ARG A 91 -13.81 6.39 -4.83
N THR A 92 -13.90 6.47 -6.16
CA THR A 92 -14.55 5.45 -6.99
C THR A 92 -13.80 4.12 -6.90
N VAL A 93 -12.47 4.14 -7.02
CA VAL A 93 -11.63 2.95 -6.93
C VAL A 93 -11.71 2.32 -5.53
N CYS A 94 -11.69 3.13 -4.47
CA CYS A 94 -11.84 2.65 -3.09
C CYS A 94 -13.24 2.09 -2.80
N ALA A 95 -14.28 2.62 -3.45
CA ALA A 95 -15.65 2.09 -3.33
C ALA A 95 -15.81 0.74 -4.08
N ILE A 96 -15.19 0.59 -5.25
CA ILE A 96 -15.24 -0.64 -6.06
C ILE A 96 -14.40 -1.75 -5.43
N ILE A 97 -13.23 -1.40 -4.91
CA ILE A 97 -12.32 -2.32 -4.23
C ILE A 97 -12.23 -1.86 -2.77
N PRO A 98 -13.22 -2.21 -1.93
CA PRO A 98 -13.14 -1.88 -0.52
C PRO A 98 -11.89 -2.55 0.06
N GLN A 99 -11.20 -1.82 0.91
CA GLN A 99 -10.15 -2.40 1.73
C GLN A 99 -10.88 -3.35 2.68
N LYS A 100 -10.94 -4.64 2.32
CA LYS A 100 -11.23 -5.65 3.33
C LYS A 100 -10.14 -5.47 4.39
N GLU A 101 -10.49 -5.62 5.64
CA GLU A 101 -9.57 -5.62 6.79
C GLU A 101 -8.41 -6.65 6.67
N ALA A 102 -8.25 -7.25 5.50
CA ALA A 102 -7.23 -8.18 5.07
C ALA A 102 -5.87 -7.54 4.70
N ASP A 103 -5.62 -6.27 5.04
CA ASP A 103 -4.25 -5.73 5.12
C ASP A 103 -3.53 -6.21 6.40
N GLU A 104 -3.90 -7.40 6.82
CA GLU A 104 -3.18 -8.25 7.76
C GLU A 104 -2.08 -9.04 7.03
N GLU A 105 -1.56 -8.49 5.94
CA GLU A 105 -0.30 -8.96 5.38
C GLU A 105 0.83 -8.46 6.28
N TYR A 106 1.60 -9.42 6.79
CA TYR A 106 2.86 -9.15 7.41
C TYR A 106 3.74 -8.36 6.44
N ARG A 107 3.93 -7.08 6.72
CA ARG A 107 4.85 -6.22 5.97
C ARG A 107 5.26 -5.04 6.84
N LEU A 108 6.55 -4.97 7.12
CA LEU A 108 7.12 -3.76 7.70
C LEU A 108 6.95 -2.62 6.69
N ARG A 109 6.45 -1.47 7.14
CA ARG A 109 6.13 -0.33 6.25
C ARG A 109 7.26 0.67 6.16
N PHE A 110 7.99 0.87 7.24
CA PHE A 110 9.01 1.93 7.36
C PHE A 110 10.42 1.36 7.32
N ILE A 111 10.59 0.08 7.64
CA ILE A 111 11.85 -0.65 7.60
C ILE A 111 11.84 -1.50 6.32
N SER A 112 12.34 -0.96 5.23
CA SER A 112 12.57 -1.73 4.00
C SER A 112 14.00 -2.23 3.99
N GLY A 113 14.23 -3.49 3.63
CA GLY A 113 15.54 -4.18 3.65
C GLY A 113 16.60 -3.68 2.67
N GLY A 114 16.67 -2.37 2.44
CA GLY A 114 17.67 -1.68 1.64
C GLY A 114 18.39 -0.61 2.44
N MET A 115 19.62 -0.32 2.03
CA MET A 115 20.59 0.63 2.56
C MET A 115 20.16 1.36 3.84
N LEU A 116 20.80 1.03 4.95
CA LEU A 116 20.76 1.80 6.19
C LEU A 116 21.15 3.25 5.85
N SER A 117 20.18 4.14 5.91
CA SER A 117 20.39 5.58 5.86
C SER A 117 21.18 6.04 7.09
N THR A 118 21.29 7.33 7.32
CA THR A 118 21.94 7.82 8.56
C THR A 118 21.30 7.18 9.80
N ALA A 119 22.09 6.92 10.83
CA ALA A 119 21.64 6.27 12.07
C ALA A 119 20.38 6.93 12.68
N GLU A 120 20.32 8.25 12.64
CA GLU A 120 19.18 9.03 13.15
C GLU A 120 17.90 8.77 12.36
N LEU A 121 17.99 8.66 11.03
CA LEU A 121 16.84 8.35 10.19
C LEU A 121 16.38 6.90 10.41
N SER A 122 17.32 5.97 10.61
CA SER A 122 17.03 4.57 10.92
C SER A 122 16.29 4.43 12.26
N ILE A 123 16.68 5.17 13.28
CA ILE A 123 16.00 5.22 14.58
C ILE A 123 14.57 5.78 14.41
N LEU A 124 14.41 6.83 13.60
CA LEU A 124 13.10 7.42 13.34
C LEU A 124 12.17 6.44 12.60
N GLN A 125 12.70 5.70 11.63
CA GLN A 125 11.95 4.66 10.90
C GLN A 125 11.52 3.52 11.84
N ALA A 126 12.44 3.02 12.68
CA ALA A 126 12.12 2.01 13.67
C ALA A 126 11.04 2.47 14.66
N ARG A 127 11.10 3.72 15.12
CA ARG A 127 10.07 4.28 16.01
C ARG A 127 8.67 4.27 15.37
N LYS A 128 8.57 4.59 14.09
CA LYS A 128 7.30 4.52 13.36
C LYS A 128 6.79 3.10 13.23
N GLU A 129 7.68 2.14 13.03
CA GLU A 129 7.32 0.72 12.95
C GLU A 129 6.84 0.18 14.29
N ILE A 130 7.51 0.54 15.39
CA ILE A 130 7.09 0.20 16.77
C ILE A 130 5.70 0.77 17.08
N HIS A 131 5.44 2.01 16.67
CA HIS A 131 4.11 2.60 16.82
C HIS A 131 3.03 1.80 16.08
N LEU A 132 3.31 1.39 14.84
CA LEU A 132 2.41 0.54 14.06
C LEU A 132 2.21 -0.83 14.71
N PHE A 133 3.28 -1.39 15.30
CA PHE A 133 3.23 -2.65 16.05
C PHE A 133 2.31 -2.52 17.27
N ALA A 134 2.46 -1.48 18.07
CA ALA A 134 1.60 -1.20 19.21
C ALA A 134 0.12 -1.02 18.81
N GLU A 135 -0.17 -0.33 17.69
CA GLU A 135 -1.53 -0.21 17.16
C GLU A 135 -2.13 -1.57 16.77
N ARG A 136 -1.33 -2.48 16.22
CA ARG A 136 -1.78 -3.83 15.86
C ARG A 136 -2.09 -4.65 17.10
N THR A 137 -1.24 -4.61 18.13
CA THR A 137 -1.45 -5.28 19.39
C THR A 137 -2.70 -4.74 20.10
N HIS A 138 -2.93 -3.42 20.05
CA HIS A 138 -4.15 -2.82 20.55
C HIS A 138 -5.42 -3.33 19.83
N ARG A 139 -5.36 -3.48 18.49
CA ARG A 139 -6.49 -4.08 17.75
C ARG A 139 -6.73 -5.54 18.14
N MET A 140 -5.65 -6.30 18.37
CA MET A 140 -5.75 -7.67 18.84
C MET A 140 -6.45 -7.76 20.20
N PHE A 141 -6.12 -6.86 21.12
CA PHE A 141 -6.80 -6.74 22.40
C PHE A 141 -8.31 -6.47 22.25
N ASN A 142 -8.69 -5.55 21.37
CA ASN A 142 -10.10 -5.26 21.08
C ASN A 142 -10.82 -6.49 20.49
N MET A 143 -10.14 -7.24 19.58
CA MET A 143 -10.70 -8.48 19.02
C MET A 143 -10.93 -9.54 20.11
N VAL A 144 -10.09 -9.62 21.14
CA VAL A 144 -10.29 -10.53 22.26
C VAL A 144 -11.50 -10.11 23.10
N GLN A 145 -11.74 -8.81 23.27
CA GLN A 145 -12.95 -8.31 23.91
C GLN A 145 -14.21 -8.66 23.09
N ASP A 146 -14.16 -8.46 21.78
CA ASP A 146 -15.27 -8.81 20.88
C ASP A 146 -15.55 -10.32 20.90
N LEU A 147 -14.50 -11.14 21.01
CA LEU A 147 -14.62 -12.60 21.10
C LEU A 147 -15.48 -13.06 22.30
N LEU A 148 -15.39 -12.36 23.43
CA LEU A 148 -16.19 -12.62 24.63
C LEU A 148 -17.69 -12.38 24.42
N HIS A 149 -18.06 -11.51 23.50
CA HIS A 149 -19.44 -11.08 23.24
C HIS A 149 -20.01 -11.67 21.95
N THR A 150 -19.24 -12.53 21.25
CA THR A 150 -19.67 -13.12 19.99
C THR A 150 -20.36 -14.46 20.21
N ASP A 151 -21.69 -14.51 20.02
CA ASP A 151 -22.50 -15.71 20.24
C ASP A 151 -22.50 -16.65 19.02
N LYS A 152 -22.47 -16.12 17.80
CA LYS A 152 -22.57 -16.90 16.53
C LYS A 152 -21.27 -17.64 16.27
N ASP A 153 -21.34 -18.94 16.07
CA ASP A 153 -20.18 -19.80 15.85
C ASP A 153 -19.34 -19.41 14.63
N ASP A 154 -19.97 -19.06 13.52
CA ASP A 154 -19.24 -18.64 12.29
C ASP A 154 -18.42 -17.35 12.50
N ASP A 155 -19.01 -16.38 13.19
CA ASP A 155 -18.34 -15.09 13.45
C ASP A 155 -17.26 -15.27 14.51
N TYR A 156 -17.52 -16.10 15.52
CA TYR A 156 -16.55 -16.48 16.55
C TYR A 156 -15.32 -17.16 15.95
N ASN A 157 -15.50 -18.17 15.10
CA ASN A 157 -14.40 -18.90 14.49
C ASN A 157 -13.57 -17.99 13.57
N LYS A 158 -14.20 -17.08 12.83
CA LYS A 158 -13.48 -16.09 12.01
C LYS A 158 -12.65 -15.16 12.88
N LEU A 159 -13.22 -14.68 13.99
CA LEU A 159 -12.54 -13.74 14.87
C LEU A 159 -11.38 -14.43 15.60
N PHE A 160 -11.56 -15.67 16.07
CA PHE A 160 -10.50 -16.46 16.68
C PHE A 160 -9.34 -16.73 15.72
N SER A 161 -9.64 -17.18 14.49
CA SER A 161 -8.60 -17.38 13.46
C SER A 161 -7.87 -16.08 13.10
N ARG A 162 -8.56 -14.94 13.20
CA ARG A 162 -7.96 -13.64 12.97
C ARG A 162 -7.00 -13.25 14.09
N ILE A 163 -7.36 -13.51 15.36
CA ILE A 163 -6.48 -13.30 16.52
C ILE A 163 -5.21 -14.15 16.39
N GLU A 164 -5.33 -15.43 16.02
CA GLU A 164 -4.19 -16.33 15.79
C GLU A 164 -3.27 -15.81 14.68
N LYS A 165 -3.84 -15.25 13.61
CA LYS A 165 -3.05 -14.62 12.56
C LYS A 165 -2.32 -13.36 13.04
N TYR A 166 -2.94 -12.56 13.92
CA TYR A 166 -2.32 -11.37 14.49
C TYR A 166 -1.14 -11.71 15.40
N GLU A 167 -1.24 -12.78 16.16
CA GLU A 167 -0.12 -13.27 16.97
C GLU A 167 1.08 -13.65 16.08
N ASN A 168 0.89 -14.46 15.04
CA ASN A 168 1.96 -14.79 14.11
C ASN A 168 2.59 -13.57 13.42
N ILE A 169 1.79 -12.51 13.16
CA ILE A 169 2.29 -11.24 12.64
C ILE A 169 3.10 -10.51 13.71
N SER A 170 2.65 -10.54 14.96
CA SER A 170 3.29 -9.92 16.13
C SER A 170 4.71 -10.45 16.32
N ASP A 171 4.86 -11.77 16.38
CA ASP A 171 6.15 -12.47 16.53
C ASP A 171 7.14 -12.09 15.42
N ASN A 172 6.65 -12.10 14.18
CA ASN A 172 7.50 -11.73 13.06
C ASN A 172 7.90 -10.24 13.11
N MET A 173 7.00 -9.35 13.54
CA MET A 173 7.33 -7.92 13.69
C MET A 173 8.37 -7.69 14.78
N GLU A 174 8.23 -8.34 15.94
CA GLU A 174 9.25 -8.29 16.98
C GLU A 174 10.62 -8.66 16.44
N LEU A 175 10.71 -9.84 15.82
CA LEU A 175 11.97 -10.37 15.30
C LEU A 175 12.62 -9.43 14.26
N GLU A 176 11.85 -8.92 13.30
CA GLU A 176 12.39 -8.07 12.24
C GLU A 176 12.78 -6.68 12.74
N ILE A 177 11.97 -6.08 13.63
CA ILE A 177 12.30 -4.78 14.24
C ILE A 177 13.56 -4.91 15.11
N ALA A 178 13.65 -5.99 15.92
CA ALA A 178 14.82 -6.25 16.74
C ALA A 178 16.08 -6.46 15.90
N ASN A 179 16.00 -7.25 14.83
CA ASN A 179 17.12 -7.46 13.89
C ASN A 179 17.57 -6.15 13.25
N TYR A 180 16.63 -5.30 12.82
CA TYR A 180 16.94 -4.00 12.25
C TYR A 180 17.65 -3.08 13.26
N LEU A 181 17.12 -2.97 14.48
CA LEU A 181 17.71 -2.15 15.53
C LEU A 181 19.13 -2.63 15.92
N ASN A 182 19.34 -3.95 15.95
CA ASN A 182 20.67 -4.51 16.18
C ASN A 182 21.63 -4.14 15.05
N GLN A 183 21.24 -4.26 13.77
CA GLN A 183 22.05 -3.83 12.64
C GLN A 183 22.39 -2.33 12.69
N VAL A 184 21.45 -1.49 13.08
CA VAL A 184 21.67 -0.06 13.28
C VAL A 184 22.68 0.16 14.43
N SER A 185 22.60 -0.64 15.49
CA SER A 185 23.49 -0.55 16.68
C SER A 185 24.93 -0.88 16.38
N ASP A 186 25.21 -1.69 15.35
CA ASP A 186 26.58 -2.06 14.93
C ASP A 186 27.32 -0.89 14.24
N GLY A 187 26.61 0.17 13.88
CA GLY A 187 27.19 1.38 13.29
C GLY A 187 27.90 2.29 14.30
N ARG A 188 28.51 3.36 13.78
CA ARG A 188 29.10 4.41 14.62
C ARG A 188 28.00 5.31 15.18
N LEU A 189 27.57 5.03 16.40
CA LEU A 189 26.50 5.75 17.09
C LEU A 189 26.99 6.56 18.27
N SER A 190 26.29 7.65 18.56
CA SER A 190 26.42 8.38 19.82
C SER A 190 25.96 7.51 21.01
N SER A 191 26.44 7.83 22.21
CA SER A 191 25.99 7.14 23.44
C SER A 191 24.48 7.31 23.65
N GLU A 192 23.91 8.44 23.26
CA GLU A 192 22.48 8.73 23.32
C GLU A 192 21.67 7.83 22.36
N SER A 193 22.10 7.71 21.11
CA SER A 193 21.46 6.83 20.13
C SER A 193 21.48 5.36 20.58
N LYS A 194 22.55 4.90 21.22
CA LYS A 194 22.62 3.54 21.78
C LYS A 194 21.64 3.34 22.93
N LEU A 195 21.42 4.33 23.77
CA LEU A 195 20.40 4.26 24.83
C LEU A 195 18.99 4.22 24.25
N GLN A 196 18.71 5.03 23.22
CA GLN A 196 17.43 5.01 22.52
C GLN A 196 17.14 3.63 21.90
N ILE A 197 18.12 3.03 21.20
CA ILE A 197 17.94 1.69 20.60
C ILE A 197 17.65 0.64 21.68
N ARG A 198 18.37 0.67 22.82
CA ARG A 198 18.09 -0.27 23.92
C ARG A 198 16.68 -0.11 24.49
N ALA A 199 16.20 1.13 24.63
CA ALA A 199 14.83 1.40 25.08
C ALA A 199 13.82 0.84 24.07
N MET A 200 14.03 1.09 22.78
CA MET A 200 13.15 0.60 21.71
C MET A 200 13.12 -0.93 21.61
N LEU A 201 14.26 -1.61 21.77
CA LEU A 201 14.32 -3.08 21.84
C LEU A 201 13.43 -3.60 22.98
N ARG A 202 13.52 -2.97 24.15
CA ARG A 202 12.67 -3.34 25.29
C ARG A 202 11.20 -3.05 25.02
N GLU A 203 10.86 -1.90 24.43
CA GLU A 203 9.48 -1.58 24.03
C GLU A 203 8.89 -2.65 23.10
N VAL A 204 9.66 -3.12 22.12
CA VAL A 204 9.24 -4.15 21.17
C VAL A 204 8.91 -5.46 21.89
N THR A 205 9.77 -5.93 22.79
CA THR A 205 9.53 -7.15 23.57
C THR A 205 8.33 -7.03 24.52
N GLU A 206 8.12 -5.86 25.13
CA GLU A 206 6.94 -5.66 26.00
C GLU A 206 5.63 -5.63 25.18
N ILE A 207 5.64 -5.07 23.96
CA ILE A 207 4.47 -5.06 23.06
C ILE A 207 4.13 -6.47 22.60
N GLU A 208 5.14 -7.29 22.25
CA GLU A 208 4.95 -8.70 21.91
C GLU A 208 4.36 -9.49 23.09
N SER A 209 4.89 -9.33 24.30
CA SER A 209 4.37 -9.98 25.51
C SER A 209 2.90 -9.65 25.80
N ILE A 210 2.45 -8.44 25.45
CA ILE A 210 1.02 -8.08 25.49
C ILE A 210 0.25 -8.86 24.42
N GLY A 211 0.77 -8.98 23.21
CA GLY A 211 0.19 -9.77 22.11
C GLY A 211 -0.01 -11.23 22.52
N ASP A 212 1.04 -11.85 23.03
CA ASP A 212 1.04 -13.21 23.58
C ASP A 212 -0.04 -13.40 24.66
N SER A 213 -0.13 -12.45 25.58
CA SER A 213 -1.14 -12.47 26.63
C SER A 213 -2.56 -12.41 26.05
N CYS A 214 -2.79 -11.60 25.03
CA CYS A 214 -4.05 -11.51 24.30
C CYS A 214 -4.40 -12.86 23.64
N TYR A 215 -3.45 -13.50 22.97
CA TYR A 215 -3.68 -14.79 22.32
C TYR A 215 -3.94 -15.91 23.35
N ASN A 216 -3.19 -15.95 24.44
CA ASN A 216 -3.40 -16.90 25.51
C ASN A 216 -4.79 -16.75 26.15
N LEU A 217 -5.27 -15.53 26.30
CA LEU A 217 -6.64 -15.24 26.77
C LEU A 217 -7.67 -15.75 25.75
N ALA A 218 -7.50 -15.48 24.47
CA ALA A 218 -8.38 -15.97 23.40
C ALA A 218 -8.45 -17.50 23.38
N ARG A 219 -7.30 -18.20 23.53
CA ARG A 219 -7.24 -19.67 23.63
C ARG A 219 -8.01 -20.19 24.86
N THR A 220 -7.91 -19.49 25.96
CA THR A 220 -8.63 -19.88 27.20
C THR A 220 -10.14 -19.71 27.04
N ILE A 221 -10.59 -18.64 26.41
CA ILE A 221 -12.00 -18.41 26.05
C ILE A 221 -12.50 -19.51 25.13
N ASN A 222 -11.71 -19.85 24.10
CA ASN A 222 -12.04 -20.91 23.14
C ASN A 222 -12.18 -22.29 23.80
N ARG A 223 -11.27 -22.66 24.68
CA ARG A 223 -11.37 -23.91 25.48
C ARG A 223 -12.64 -23.94 26.30
N LYS A 224 -12.98 -22.86 27.01
CA LYS A 224 -14.18 -22.78 27.81
C LYS A 224 -15.45 -22.96 26.97
N ARG A 225 -15.49 -22.35 25.78
CA ARG A 225 -16.63 -22.52 24.85
C ARG A 225 -16.80 -23.93 24.34
N GLN A 226 -15.71 -24.65 24.09
CA GLN A 226 -15.73 -26.03 23.63
C GLN A 226 -16.14 -27.04 24.74
N THR A 227 -16.04 -26.66 26.00
CA THR A 227 -16.35 -27.52 27.17
C THR A 227 -17.77 -27.33 27.66
N ASN A 228 -18.46 -26.29 27.27
CA ASN A 228 -19.86 -26.00 27.61
C ASN A 228 -20.80 -26.41 26.45
#